data_3852777ff6a5add4eb1bc888e742173a
#
_entry.id   3852777ff6a5add4eb1bc888e742173a
#
_cell.length_a   1.000
_cell.length_b   1.000
_cell.length_c   1.000
_cell.angle_alpha   90.00
_cell.angle_beta   90.00
_cell.angle_gamma   90.00
#
_symmetry.space_group_name_H-M   'P 1'
#
loop_
_entity.id
_entity.type
_entity.pdbx_description
1 polymer ?
#
loop_
_entity_poly.entity_id
_entity_poly.type
_entity_poly.pdbx_seq_one_letter_code
_entity_poly.pdbx_strand_id
1 'polypeptide(L)'
;MSSRILLVYFTHTGMTGQIAKLIRRVTECDEEQIIPQVPYPEDVFKTIKQVRHDGPLYRPVINEFTHDVKKYGTVIIGTPVWTDGLPPPVLTFLEANDWRGVKIFPYFSTGGVYIDVYPALQSKCEGAAIANPLYLVYDLNGRFLDLRE
;
A
#
# COMPACT_ATOMS: atom_id res chain seq x y z
N MET A 1 24.45 -2.13 14.59
CA MET A 1 23.23 -1.35 14.42
C MET A 1 22.15 -2.27 13.88
N SER A 2 21.01 -2.29 14.55
CA SER A 2 19.87 -3.01 14.05
C SER A 2 19.44 -2.39 12.71
N SER A 3 19.05 -3.22 11.75
CA SER A 3 18.43 -2.71 10.53
C SER A 3 17.13 -2.03 10.88
N ARG A 4 16.93 -0.84 10.34
CA ARG A 4 15.71 -0.09 10.56
C ARG A 4 14.66 -0.52 9.55
N ILE A 5 13.44 -0.56 10.00
CA ILE A 5 12.28 -0.92 9.17
C ILE A 5 11.32 0.26 9.14
N LEU A 6 10.88 0.63 7.95
CA LEU A 6 9.84 1.61 7.76
C LEU A 6 8.58 0.91 7.24
N LEU A 7 7.46 1.11 7.94
CA LEU A 7 6.16 0.65 7.50
C LEU A 7 5.43 1.82 6.83
N VAL A 8 5.09 1.66 5.56
CA VAL A 8 4.33 2.64 4.80
C VAL A 8 3.04 1.98 4.33
N TYR A 9 1.90 2.63 4.54
CA TYR A 9 0.63 2.06 4.11
C TYR A 9 -0.37 3.14 3.72
N PHE A 10 -1.29 2.74 2.83
CA PHE A 10 -2.49 3.48 2.49
C PHE A 10 -3.70 2.65 2.91
N THR A 11 -4.65 3.27 3.59
CA THR A 11 -5.90 2.61 3.98
C THR A 11 -7.09 3.49 3.61
N HIS A 12 -8.15 2.88 3.10
CA HIS A 12 -9.38 3.59 2.75
C HIS A 12 -10.54 3.20 3.66
N THR A 13 -10.79 1.90 3.79
CA THR A 13 -11.88 1.37 4.64
C THR A 13 -11.40 0.94 6.02
N GLY A 14 -10.10 1.02 6.28
CA GLY A 14 -9.50 0.64 7.56
C GLY A 14 -8.88 -0.74 7.60
N MET A 15 -9.10 -1.59 6.60
CA MET A 15 -8.59 -2.97 6.61
C MET A 15 -7.08 -3.02 6.49
N THR A 16 -6.51 -2.27 5.56
CA THR A 16 -5.04 -2.18 5.42
C THR A 16 -4.41 -1.62 6.69
N GLY A 17 -5.06 -0.65 7.32
CA GLY A 17 -4.62 -0.05 8.57
C GLY A 17 -4.64 -1.02 9.75
N GLN A 18 -5.59 -1.96 9.78
CA GLN A 18 -5.63 -3.00 10.82
C GLN A 18 -4.40 -3.90 10.74
N ILE A 19 -3.98 -4.26 9.52
CA ILE A 19 -2.76 -5.05 9.33
C ILE A 19 -1.54 -4.25 9.78
N ALA A 20 -1.49 -2.97 9.49
CA ALA A 20 -0.40 -2.10 9.94
C ALA A 20 -0.26 -2.14 11.48
N LYS A 21 -1.37 -2.09 12.21
CA LYS A 21 -1.35 -2.20 13.67
C LYS A 21 -0.78 -3.52 14.16
N LEU A 22 -1.14 -4.62 13.49
CA LEU A 22 -0.61 -5.94 13.85
C LEU A 22 0.89 -6.02 13.59
N ILE A 23 1.37 -5.49 12.49
CA ILE A 23 2.79 -5.45 12.15
C ILE A 23 3.57 -4.70 13.24
N ARG A 24 3.05 -3.54 13.67
CA ARG A 24 3.71 -2.74 14.71
C ARG A 24 3.78 -3.44 16.07
N ARG A 25 2.86 -4.35 16.35
CA ARG A 25 2.88 -5.12 17.60
C ARG A 25 3.97 -6.17 17.62
N VAL A 26 4.36 -6.69 16.46
CA VAL A 26 5.32 -7.81 16.38
C VAL A 26 6.66 -7.38 15.78
N THR A 27 6.75 -6.18 15.25
CA THR A 27 7.96 -5.70 14.57
C THR A 27 8.21 -4.27 15.00
N GLU A 28 9.42 -4.01 15.50
CA GLU A 28 9.83 -2.64 15.80
C GLU A 28 10.10 -1.92 14.47
N CYS A 29 9.31 -0.88 14.20
CA CYS A 29 9.41 -0.13 12.94
C CYS A 29 8.94 1.31 13.13
N ASP A 30 9.46 2.20 12.29
CA ASP A 30 8.87 3.52 12.11
C ASP A 30 7.68 3.41 11.16
N GLU A 31 6.80 4.39 11.14
CA GLU A 31 5.54 4.32 10.40
C GLU A 31 5.26 5.63 9.69
N GLU A 32 4.80 5.51 8.44
CA GLU A 32 4.23 6.60 7.67
C GLU A 32 2.95 6.13 7.00
N GLN A 33 1.89 6.91 7.14
CA GLN A 33 0.65 6.66 6.43
C GLN A 33 0.59 7.55 5.19
N ILE A 34 0.21 6.98 4.06
CA ILE A 34 -0.06 7.73 2.83
C ILE A 34 -1.45 8.34 2.96
N ILE A 35 -1.55 9.67 2.93
CA ILE A 35 -2.81 10.38 3.09
C ILE A 35 -3.00 11.32 1.91
N PRO A 36 -3.99 11.09 1.03
CA PRO A 36 -4.25 12.02 -0.06
C PRO A 36 -4.72 13.37 0.50
N GLN A 37 -4.28 14.45 -0.11
CA GLN A 37 -4.66 15.80 0.32
C GLN A 37 -6.16 16.00 0.30
N VAL A 38 -6.83 15.45 -0.72
CA VAL A 38 -8.29 15.45 -0.82
C VAL A 38 -8.75 14.00 -0.59
N PRO A 39 -9.51 13.74 0.49
CA PRO A 39 -9.95 12.37 0.77
C PRO A 39 -10.88 11.82 -0.31
N TYR A 40 -10.80 10.53 -0.54
CA TYR A 40 -11.76 9.83 -1.39
C TYR A 40 -13.08 9.65 -0.66
N PRO A 41 -14.20 9.53 -1.40
CA PRO A 41 -15.50 9.25 -0.77
C PRO A 41 -15.47 7.96 0.05
N GLU A 42 -16.25 7.90 1.12
CA GLU A 42 -16.38 6.68 1.91
C GLU A 42 -17.08 5.56 1.13
N ASP A 43 -18.02 5.94 0.27
CA ASP A 43 -18.74 5.00 -0.58
C ASP A 43 -17.81 4.43 -1.65
N VAL A 44 -17.69 3.10 -1.68
CA VAL A 44 -16.79 2.39 -2.59
C VAL A 44 -17.14 2.66 -4.06
N PHE A 45 -18.43 2.70 -4.40
CA PHE A 45 -18.86 2.94 -5.79
C PHE A 45 -18.54 4.36 -6.23
N LYS A 46 -18.68 5.34 -5.34
CA LYS A 46 -18.32 6.73 -5.63
C LYS A 46 -16.80 6.85 -5.81
N THR A 47 -16.02 6.13 -5.03
CA THR A 47 -14.57 6.12 -5.16
C THR A 47 -14.14 5.53 -6.50
N ILE A 48 -14.72 4.40 -6.91
CA ILE A 48 -14.44 3.79 -8.21
C ILE A 48 -14.75 4.78 -9.34
N LYS A 49 -15.90 5.43 -9.25
CA LYS A 49 -16.35 6.41 -10.24
C LYS A 49 -15.37 7.57 -10.36
N GLN A 50 -14.90 8.09 -9.22
CA GLN A 50 -13.94 9.20 -9.19
C GLN A 50 -12.60 8.78 -9.79
N VAL A 51 -12.08 7.61 -9.43
CA VAL A 51 -10.80 7.11 -9.95
C VAL A 51 -10.86 6.98 -11.47
N ARG A 52 -11.97 6.47 -12.01
CA ARG A 52 -12.15 6.33 -13.46
C ARG A 52 -12.31 7.68 -14.16
N HIS A 53 -12.99 8.62 -13.50
CA HIS A 53 -13.14 9.98 -14.03
C HIS A 53 -11.78 10.69 -14.09
N ASP A 54 -10.98 10.56 -13.04
CA ASP A 54 -9.64 11.18 -12.96
C ASP A 54 -8.68 10.59 -13.99
N GLY A 55 -8.85 9.31 -14.29
CA GLY A 55 -8.07 8.60 -15.31
C GLY A 55 -6.78 7.98 -14.78
N PRO A 56 -6.15 7.11 -15.62
CA PRO A 56 -5.03 6.29 -15.16
C PRO A 56 -3.72 7.05 -14.94
N LEU A 57 -3.60 8.24 -15.47
CA LEU A 57 -2.40 9.06 -15.30
C LEU A 57 -2.50 10.07 -14.17
N TYR A 58 -3.67 10.18 -13.54
CA TYR A 58 -3.87 11.12 -12.44
C TYR A 58 -3.09 10.67 -11.20
N ARG A 59 -2.37 11.63 -10.59
CA ARG A 59 -1.58 11.39 -9.38
C ARG A 59 -1.97 12.43 -8.34
N PRO A 60 -2.78 12.06 -7.32
CA PRO A 60 -3.16 13.00 -6.28
C PRO A 60 -1.95 13.43 -5.46
N VAL A 61 -2.01 14.64 -4.94
CA VAL A 61 -1.04 15.12 -3.95
C VAL A 61 -1.26 14.34 -2.65
N ILE A 62 -0.19 13.88 -2.05
CA ILE A 62 -0.22 13.21 -0.75
C ILE A 62 0.55 14.02 0.29
N ASN A 63 0.42 13.62 1.55
CA ASN A 63 1.13 14.22 2.66
C ASN A 63 2.66 14.14 2.47
N GLU A 64 3.37 15.09 3.07
CA GLU A 64 4.82 15.02 3.17
C GLU A 64 5.23 13.94 4.17
N PHE A 65 6.27 13.20 3.84
CA PHE A 65 6.83 12.20 4.73
C PHE A 65 7.97 12.78 5.55
N THR A 66 8.03 12.38 6.82
CA THR A 66 9.15 12.74 7.71
C THR A 66 10.27 11.73 7.65
N HIS A 67 10.03 10.55 7.08
CA HIS A 67 11.03 9.47 6.96
C HIS A 67 11.42 9.27 5.50
N ASP A 68 12.72 9.21 5.24
CA ASP A 68 13.27 8.95 3.91
C ASP A 68 13.47 7.45 3.74
N VAL A 69 12.83 6.86 2.71
CA VAL A 69 12.88 5.42 2.46
C VAL A 69 14.33 4.93 2.27
N LYS A 70 15.21 5.76 1.73
CA LYS A 70 16.63 5.41 1.51
C LYS A 70 17.42 5.21 2.80
N LYS A 71 16.94 5.72 3.91
CA LYS A 71 17.61 5.58 5.21
C LYS A 71 17.24 4.29 5.94
N TYR A 72 16.35 3.50 5.35
CA TYR A 72 15.90 2.25 5.94
C TYR A 72 16.44 1.06 5.15
N GLY A 73 16.80 0.01 5.86
CA GLY A 73 17.25 -1.23 5.20
C GLY A 73 16.09 -1.98 4.57
N THR A 74 14.91 -1.81 5.14
CA THR A 74 13.70 -2.52 4.74
C THR A 74 12.50 -1.59 4.80
N VAL A 75 11.63 -1.65 3.78
CA VAL A 75 10.37 -0.92 3.74
C VAL A 75 9.25 -1.93 3.55
N ILE A 76 8.29 -1.93 4.46
CA ILE A 76 7.05 -2.70 4.34
C ILE A 76 6.02 -1.78 3.70
N ILE A 77 5.40 -2.21 2.60
CA ILE A 77 4.40 -1.40 1.91
C ILE A 77 3.07 -2.13 1.93
N GLY A 78 2.07 -1.49 2.54
CA GLY A 78 0.71 -2.01 2.60
C GLY A 78 -0.27 -1.17 1.80
N THR A 79 -1.10 -1.82 0.99
CA THR A 79 -2.10 -1.14 0.19
C THR A 79 -3.30 -2.03 -0.09
N PRO A 80 -4.51 -1.45 -0.15
CA PRO A 80 -5.64 -2.20 -0.70
C PRO A 80 -5.45 -2.39 -2.21
N VAL A 81 -6.11 -3.41 -2.74
CA VAL A 81 -6.24 -3.61 -4.18
C VAL A 81 -7.58 -3.01 -4.60
N TRP A 82 -7.54 -1.99 -5.45
CA TRP A 82 -8.75 -1.37 -5.98
C TRP A 82 -9.14 -1.99 -7.31
N THR A 83 -10.34 -1.67 -7.79
CA THR A 83 -10.91 -2.28 -9.00
C THR A 83 -10.00 -2.15 -10.22
N ASP A 84 -9.31 -1.03 -10.35
CA ASP A 84 -8.42 -0.77 -11.49
C ASP A 84 -6.93 -0.95 -11.14
N GLY A 85 -6.61 -1.51 -9.97
CA GLY A 85 -5.23 -1.83 -9.58
C GLY A 85 -4.78 -1.13 -8.31
N LEU A 86 -3.55 -0.62 -8.32
CA LEU A 86 -3.02 0.12 -7.19
C LEU A 86 -3.73 1.48 -7.04
N PRO A 87 -4.08 1.88 -5.83
CA PRO A 87 -4.70 3.20 -5.61
C PRO A 87 -3.81 4.34 -6.07
N PRO A 88 -4.37 5.40 -6.67
CA PRO A 88 -3.57 6.54 -7.14
C PRO A 88 -2.65 7.17 -6.07
N PRO A 89 -3.06 7.33 -4.80
CA PRO A 89 -2.13 7.83 -3.77
C PRO A 89 -0.90 6.97 -3.57
N VAL A 90 -1.05 5.65 -3.71
CA VAL A 90 0.08 4.71 -3.62
C VAL A 90 1.02 4.91 -4.80
N LEU A 91 0.47 5.09 -6.00
CA LEU A 91 1.27 5.39 -7.19
C LEU A 91 2.04 6.69 -7.04
N THR A 92 1.42 7.72 -6.47
CA THR A 92 2.10 8.99 -6.17
C THR A 92 3.33 8.73 -5.29
N PHE A 93 3.16 7.96 -4.21
CA PHE A 93 4.24 7.63 -3.29
C PHE A 93 5.35 6.83 -3.97
N LEU A 94 4.99 5.79 -4.72
CA LEU A 94 5.99 4.93 -5.37
C LEU A 94 6.81 5.71 -6.40
N GLU A 95 6.17 6.57 -7.19
CA GLU A 95 6.84 7.35 -8.22
C GLU A 95 7.70 8.49 -7.66
N ALA A 96 7.46 8.91 -6.43
CA ALA A 96 8.19 9.99 -5.78
C ALA A 96 9.52 9.55 -5.16
N ASN A 97 9.84 8.27 -5.14
CA ASN A 97 10.99 7.74 -4.45
C ASN A 97 11.93 6.96 -5.38
N ASP A 98 13.20 6.94 -5.01
CA ASP A 98 14.20 6.08 -5.65
C ASP A 98 14.29 4.78 -4.85
N TRP A 99 13.96 3.67 -5.49
CA TRP A 99 13.87 2.37 -4.85
C TRP A 99 15.10 1.49 -5.03
N ARG A 100 16.12 1.96 -5.73
CA ARG A 100 17.33 1.17 -5.98
C ARG A 100 18.01 0.80 -4.66
N GLY A 101 18.26 -0.50 -4.49
CA GLY A 101 18.92 -1.02 -3.29
C GLY A 101 18.01 -1.13 -2.06
N VAL A 102 16.75 -0.76 -2.15
CA VAL A 102 15.79 -0.88 -1.05
C VAL A 102 15.21 -2.29 -1.06
N LYS A 103 15.05 -2.89 0.12
CA LYS A 103 14.36 -4.16 0.27
C LYS A 103 12.89 -3.88 0.62
N ILE A 104 11.96 -4.42 -0.16
CA ILE A 104 10.53 -4.18 0.00
C ILE A 104 9.80 -5.47 0.36
N PHE A 105 8.96 -5.41 1.40
CA PHE A 105 8.01 -6.46 1.76
C PHE A 105 6.59 -5.93 1.55
N PRO A 106 5.92 -6.29 0.45
CA PRO A 106 4.58 -5.78 0.19
C PRO A 106 3.50 -6.66 0.81
N TYR A 107 2.41 -6.04 1.29
CA TYR A 107 1.18 -6.75 1.58
C TYR A 107 0.00 -6.03 0.92
N PHE A 108 -0.93 -6.83 0.38
CA PHE A 108 -2.11 -6.34 -0.30
C PHE A 108 -3.36 -6.86 0.40
N SER A 109 -4.32 -5.97 0.65
CA SER A 109 -5.59 -6.36 1.24
C SER A 109 -6.72 -6.15 0.23
N THR A 110 -7.64 -7.10 0.15
CA THR A 110 -8.73 -7.05 -0.82
C THR A 110 -10.00 -7.68 -0.26
N GLY A 111 -11.13 -7.10 -0.63
CA GLY A 111 -12.45 -7.62 -0.28
C GLY A 111 -13.08 -8.49 -1.38
N GLY A 112 -12.27 -9.04 -2.26
CA GLY A 112 -12.76 -9.92 -3.33
C GLY A 112 -12.41 -9.48 -4.73
N VAL A 113 -11.69 -8.36 -4.88
CA VAL A 113 -11.15 -7.95 -6.17
C VAL A 113 -9.86 -8.74 -6.41
N TYR A 114 -9.82 -9.51 -7.48
CA TYR A 114 -8.64 -10.30 -7.83
C TYR A 114 -7.93 -9.68 -9.03
N ILE A 115 -7.11 -8.69 -8.75
CA ILE A 115 -6.18 -8.15 -9.73
C ILE A 115 -4.79 -8.34 -9.14
N ASP A 116 -3.90 -8.96 -9.91
CA ASP A 116 -2.52 -9.10 -9.48
C ASP A 116 -1.81 -7.75 -9.67
N VAL A 117 -1.59 -7.04 -8.56
CA VAL A 117 -0.92 -5.74 -8.56
C VAL A 117 0.59 -5.83 -8.35
N TYR A 118 1.12 -7.03 -8.18
CA TYR A 118 2.56 -7.22 -7.95
C TYR A 118 3.40 -6.73 -9.13
N PRO A 119 3.06 -7.05 -10.40
CA PRO A 119 3.80 -6.51 -11.54
C PRO A 119 3.79 -4.98 -11.60
N ALA A 120 2.68 -4.34 -11.23
CA ALA A 120 2.60 -2.89 -11.17
C ALA A 120 3.54 -2.32 -10.12
N LEU A 121 3.59 -2.94 -8.93
CA LEU A 121 4.53 -2.55 -7.88
C LEU A 121 5.97 -2.70 -8.36
N GLN A 122 6.30 -3.82 -8.99
CA GLN A 122 7.64 -4.07 -9.51
C GLN A 122 8.06 -2.99 -10.52
N SER A 123 7.17 -2.60 -11.42
CA SER A 123 7.47 -1.61 -12.44
C SER A 123 7.72 -0.22 -11.85
N LYS A 124 7.11 0.09 -10.70
CA LYS A 124 7.28 1.38 -10.02
C LYS A 124 8.48 1.41 -9.07
N CYS A 125 9.02 0.24 -8.72
CA CYS A 125 10.11 0.13 -7.73
C CYS A 125 11.36 -0.49 -8.36
N GLU A 126 11.75 0.03 -9.53
CA GLU A 126 12.90 -0.48 -10.26
C GLU A 126 14.16 -0.45 -9.41
N GLY A 127 14.89 -1.56 -9.42
CA GLY A 127 16.14 -1.69 -8.65
C GLY A 127 15.97 -2.10 -7.20
N ALA A 128 14.73 -2.24 -6.72
CA ALA A 128 14.47 -2.76 -5.39
C ALA A 128 14.53 -4.29 -5.36
N ALA A 129 14.86 -4.84 -4.20
CA ALA A 129 14.71 -6.28 -3.93
C ALA A 129 13.35 -6.49 -3.30
N ILE A 130 12.39 -7.03 -4.05
CA ILE A 130 11.00 -7.14 -3.61
C ILE A 130 10.69 -8.58 -3.25
N ALA A 131 10.26 -8.81 -2.01
CA ALA A 131 9.83 -10.12 -1.54
C ALA A 131 8.49 -10.50 -2.17
N ASN A 132 8.16 -11.79 -2.12
CA ASN A 132 6.84 -12.25 -2.54
C ASN A 132 5.75 -11.55 -1.72
N PRO A 133 4.67 -11.09 -2.36
CA PRO A 133 3.63 -10.35 -1.65
C PRO A 133 2.82 -11.25 -0.74
N LEU A 134 2.31 -10.65 0.34
CA LEU A 134 1.29 -11.28 1.17
C LEU A 134 -0.07 -10.73 0.74
N TYR A 135 -0.97 -11.60 0.30
CA TYR A 135 -2.34 -11.23 -0.04
C TYR A 135 -3.27 -11.58 1.11
N LEU A 136 -4.02 -10.61 1.57
CA LEU A 136 -4.94 -10.73 2.69
C LEU A 136 -6.36 -10.43 2.19
N VAL A 137 -7.21 -11.45 2.21
CA VAL A 137 -8.59 -11.33 1.71
C VAL A 137 -9.53 -11.25 2.90
N TYR A 138 -10.47 -10.31 2.86
CA TYR A 138 -11.47 -10.16 3.92
C TYR A 138 -12.88 -10.34 3.34
N ASP A 139 -13.81 -10.76 4.21
CA ASP A 139 -15.22 -10.96 3.85
C ASP A 139 -16.04 -9.69 4.01
N LEU A 140 -17.35 -9.77 3.74
CA LEU A 140 -18.26 -8.64 3.85
C LEU A 140 -18.38 -8.09 5.26
N ASN A 141 -18.02 -8.87 6.27
CA ASN A 141 -18.03 -8.46 7.67
C ASN A 141 -16.68 -7.90 8.13
N GLY A 142 -15.72 -7.76 7.20
CA GLY A 142 -14.38 -7.25 7.52
C GLY A 142 -13.50 -8.25 8.24
N ARG A 143 -13.76 -9.55 8.10
CA ARG A 143 -12.92 -10.61 8.67
C ARG A 143 -11.98 -11.13 7.61
N PHE A 144 -10.70 -11.26 7.97
CA PHE A 144 -9.73 -11.87 7.08
C PHE A 144 -9.97 -13.35 6.94
N LEU A 145 -9.90 -13.85 5.71
CA LEU A 145 -10.11 -15.25 5.39
C LEU A 145 -8.78 -15.99 5.39
N ASP A 146 -8.81 -17.24 5.84
CA ASP A 146 -7.66 -18.14 5.73
C ASP A 146 -7.83 -18.96 4.45
N LEU A 147 -6.99 -18.69 3.48
CA LEU A 147 -7.06 -19.34 2.15
C LEU A 147 -6.14 -20.54 2.02
N ARG A 148 -5.61 -21.07 3.13
CA ARG A 148 -4.72 -22.23 3.08
C ARG A 148 -5.45 -23.55 2.84
N GLU A 149 -6.75 -23.54 2.86
CA GLU A 149 -7.57 -24.73 2.59
C GLU A 149 -7.99 -24.81 1.13
#